data_2783898a7b1de24eafc67b02c28a22e6
#
_entry.id   2783898a7b1de24eafc67b02c28a22e6
#
_cell.length_a   1.000
_cell.length_b   1.000
_cell.length_c   1.000
_cell.angle_alpha   90.00
_cell.angle_beta   90.00
_cell.angle_gamma   90.00
#
_symmetry.space_group_name_H-M   'P 1'
#
loop_
_entity.id
_entity.type
_entity.pdbx_description
1 polymer ?
#
loop_
_entity_poly.entity_id
_entity_poly.type
_entity_poly.pdbx_seq_one_letter_code
_entity_poly.pdbx_strand_id
1 'polypeptide(L)' 'VTDAMVLDVALAALPADFRAAVVLRDVCALDYQEIAEVLGIPPGTVRSRIARGRGLLAAHLGNRDAAPERPSTGP' A
#
# COMPACT_ATOMS: atom_id res chain seq x y z
N VAL A 1 -1.60 4.15 21.14
CA VAL A 1 -1.26 4.15 19.72
C VAL A 1 -2.40 4.68 18.90
N THR A 2 -2.15 5.64 18.06
CA THR A 2 -3.19 6.19 17.23
C THR A 2 -3.22 5.46 15.89
N ASP A 3 -4.31 5.63 15.17
CA ASP A 3 -4.43 5.04 13.85
C ASP A 3 -3.34 5.56 12.92
N ALA A 4 -2.95 6.81 13.06
CA ALA A 4 -1.90 7.38 12.23
C ALA A 4 -0.56 6.69 12.49
N MET A 5 -0.26 6.39 13.75
CA MET A 5 0.97 5.71 14.07
C MET A 5 0.99 4.28 13.53
N VAL A 6 -0.14 3.61 13.60
CA VAL A 6 -0.24 2.26 13.04
C VAL A 6 -0.01 2.28 11.54
N LEU A 7 -0.59 3.25 10.87
CA LEU A 7 -0.42 3.37 9.43
C LEU A 7 1.02 3.71 9.08
N ASP A 8 1.66 4.59 9.83
CA ASP A 8 3.04 4.95 9.57
C ASP A 8 3.96 3.73 9.70
N VAL A 9 3.73 2.91 10.70
CA VAL A 9 4.53 1.70 10.89
C VAL A 9 4.31 0.74 9.73
N ALA A 10 3.06 0.57 9.33
CA ALA A 10 2.74 -0.33 8.24
C ALA A 10 3.35 0.14 6.92
N LEU A 11 3.28 1.44 6.65
CA LEU A 11 3.88 2.00 5.44
C LEU A 11 5.39 1.84 5.46
N ALA A 12 6.00 2.05 6.61
CA ALA A 12 7.46 1.90 6.73
C ALA A 12 7.91 0.48 6.47
N ALA A 13 7.03 -0.49 6.65
CA ALA A 13 7.37 -1.89 6.41
C ALA A 13 7.32 -2.26 4.92
N LEU A 14 6.76 -1.41 4.08
CA LEU A 14 6.69 -1.70 2.65
C LEU A 14 8.04 -1.44 1.99
N PRO A 15 8.37 -2.20 0.94
CA PRO A 15 9.51 -1.85 0.11
C PRO A 15 9.36 -0.43 -0.40
N ALA A 16 10.45 0.28 -0.53
CA ALA A 16 10.44 1.70 -0.85
C ALA A 16 9.65 2.02 -2.12
N ASP A 17 9.77 1.20 -3.15
CA ASP A 17 9.08 1.44 -4.42
C ASP A 17 7.57 1.38 -4.25
N PHE A 18 7.09 0.41 -3.50
CA PHE A 18 5.64 0.26 -3.28
C PHE A 18 5.14 1.34 -2.36
N ARG A 19 5.92 1.66 -1.32
CA ARG A 19 5.54 2.70 -0.38
C ARG A 19 5.38 4.04 -1.08
N ALA A 20 6.34 4.40 -1.94
CA ALA A 20 6.26 5.67 -2.64
C ALA A 20 5.00 5.78 -3.47
N ALA A 21 4.67 4.74 -4.22
CA ALA A 21 3.48 4.76 -5.07
C ALA A 21 2.20 4.88 -4.24
N VAL A 22 2.12 4.13 -3.16
CA VAL A 22 0.92 4.16 -2.31
C VAL A 22 0.77 5.53 -1.65
N VAL A 23 1.86 6.08 -1.13
CA VAL A 23 1.80 7.38 -0.47
C VAL A 23 1.40 8.47 -1.45
N LEU A 24 1.99 8.47 -2.64
CA LEU A 24 1.65 9.49 -3.63
C LEU A 24 0.20 9.40 -4.04
N ARG A 25 -0.35 8.21 -4.10
CA ARG A 25 -1.75 8.03 -4.49
C ARG A 25 -2.72 8.30 -3.33
N ASP A 26 -2.48 7.66 -2.20
CA ASP A 26 -3.48 7.64 -1.13
C ASP A 26 -3.34 8.80 -0.15
N VAL A 27 -2.15 9.32 0.02
CA VAL A 27 -1.93 10.44 0.93
C VAL A 27 -1.91 11.75 0.16
N CYS A 28 -1.19 11.79 -0.96
CA CYS A 28 -1.05 13.02 -1.74
C CYS A 28 -2.13 13.20 -2.79
N ALA A 29 -2.93 12.17 -3.03
CA ALA A 29 -4.06 12.20 -3.95
C ALA A 29 -3.68 12.51 -5.39
N LEU A 30 -2.50 12.12 -5.81
CA LEU A 30 -2.09 12.31 -7.19
C LEU A 30 -2.71 11.22 -8.06
N ASP A 31 -2.95 11.54 -9.34
CA ASP A 31 -3.45 10.51 -10.22
C ASP A 31 -2.29 9.69 -10.77
N TYR A 32 -2.60 8.60 -11.45
CA TYR A 32 -1.58 7.67 -11.91
C TYR A 32 -0.58 8.32 -12.86
N GLN A 33 -1.05 9.24 -13.71
CA GLN A 33 -0.18 9.92 -14.64
C GLN A 33 0.81 10.82 -13.91
N GLU A 34 0.32 11.52 -12.92
CA GLU A 34 1.17 12.41 -12.12
C GLU A 34 2.23 11.60 -11.37
N ILE A 35 1.81 10.47 -10.81
CA ILE A 35 2.75 9.61 -10.08
C ILE A 35 3.81 9.06 -11.04
N ALA A 36 3.38 8.68 -12.24
CA ALA A 36 4.31 8.18 -13.24
C ALA A 36 5.38 9.21 -13.55
N GLU A 37 4.98 10.46 -13.65
CA GLU A 37 5.92 11.54 -13.92
C GLU A 37 6.87 11.77 -12.75
N VAL A 38 6.33 11.76 -11.54
CA VAL A 38 7.15 11.96 -10.34
C VAL A 38 8.17 10.85 -10.19
N LEU A 39 7.77 9.62 -10.41
CA LEU A 39 8.63 8.48 -10.19
C LEU A 39 9.45 8.10 -11.43
N GLY A 40 9.12 8.67 -12.58
CA GLY A 40 9.85 8.35 -13.81
C GLY A 40 9.60 6.93 -14.29
N ILE A 41 8.37 6.44 -14.14
CA ILE A 41 8.00 5.08 -14.54
C ILE A 41 6.71 5.12 -15.34
N PRO A 42 6.41 4.06 -16.09
CA PRO A 42 5.15 4.01 -16.86
C PRO A 42 3.94 3.95 -15.93
N PRO A 43 2.80 4.50 -16.36
CA PRO A 43 1.58 4.45 -15.54
C PRO A 43 1.12 3.03 -15.19
N GLY A 44 1.37 2.07 -16.08
CA GLY A 44 1.03 0.69 -15.76
C GLY A 44 1.85 0.15 -14.58
N THR A 45 3.09 0.57 -14.49
CA THR A 45 3.95 0.20 -13.38
C THR A 45 3.46 0.86 -12.09
N VAL A 46 3.00 2.12 -12.19
CA VAL A 46 2.40 2.81 -11.04
C VAL A 46 1.23 2.00 -10.51
N ARG A 47 0.34 1.59 -11.42
CA ARG A 47 -0.84 0.84 -11.03
C ARG A 47 -0.46 -0.46 -10.33
N SER A 48 0.51 -1.19 -10.88
CA SER A 48 0.99 -2.43 -10.27
C SER A 48 1.57 -2.21 -8.90
N ARG A 49 2.38 -1.17 -8.75
CA ARG A 49 3.01 -0.90 -7.47
C ARG A 49 1.99 -0.49 -6.42
N ILE A 50 0.99 0.26 -6.82
CA ILE A 50 -0.07 0.65 -5.88
C ILE A 50 -0.84 -0.60 -5.45
N ALA A 51 -1.21 -1.45 -6.40
CA ALA A 51 -1.96 -2.66 -6.08
C ALA A 51 -1.18 -3.56 -5.13
N ARG A 52 0.10 -3.78 -5.43
CA ARG A 52 0.93 -4.61 -4.57
C ARG A 52 1.16 -3.96 -3.23
N GLY A 53 1.41 -2.67 -3.22
CA GLY A 53 1.63 -1.95 -1.98
C GLY A 53 0.42 -1.99 -1.08
N ARG A 54 -0.76 -1.78 -1.65
CA ARG A 54 -1.99 -1.86 -0.88
C ARG A 54 -2.24 -3.27 -0.34
N GLY A 55 -1.91 -4.29 -1.14
CA GLY A 55 -2.04 -5.65 -0.69
C GLY A 55 -1.15 -5.96 0.49
N LEU A 56 0.11 -5.54 0.41
CA LEU A 56 1.04 -5.74 1.51
C LEU A 56 0.63 -4.95 2.73
N LEU A 57 0.16 -3.73 2.53
CA LEU A 57 -0.30 -2.89 3.62
C LEU A 57 -1.49 -3.52 4.33
N ALA A 58 -2.44 -4.00 3.56
CA ALA A 58 -3.62 -4.64 4.12
C ALA A 58 -3.25 -5.91 4.89
N ALA A 59 -2.32 -6.68 4.36
CA ALA A 59 -1.88 -7.88 5.05
C ALA A 59 -1.20 -7.53 6.36
N HIS A 60 -0.39 -6.49 6.34
CA HIS A 60 0.31 -6.06 7.54
C HIS A 60 -0.67 -5.58 8.61
N LEU A 61 -1.66 -4.80 8.22
CA LEU A 61 -2.65 -4.29 9.15
C LEU A 61 -3.65 -5.38 9.55
N GLY A 62 -4.03 -6.20 8.60
CA GLY A 62 -5.02 -7.25 8.85
C GLY A 62 -4.52 -8.33 9.77
N ASN A 63 -3.22 -8.60 9.74
CA ASN A 63 -2.67 -9.62 10.62
C ASN A 63 -2.89 -9.29 12.07
N ARG A 64 -3.14 -8.05 12.37
CA ARG A 64 -3.31 -7.67 13.73
C ARG A 64 -4.65 -8.03 14.27
N ASP A 65 -5.67 -7.95 13.43
CA ASP A 65 -6.96 -8.22 13.92
C ASP A 65 -7.70 -9.24 13.22
N ALA A 66 -7.50 -9.37 11.96
CA ALA A 66 -8.35 -10.19 11.24
C ALA A 66 -7.86 -11.51 11.00
N ALA A 67 -6.83 -11.84 11.53
CA ALA A 67 -6.26 -13.06 11.26
C ALA A 67 -7.22 -14.17 11.15
N PRO A 68 -8.12 -14.23 11.95
CA PRO A 68 -8.93 -15.35 11.95
C PRO A 68 -9.64 -15.67 10.74
N GLU A 69 -10.13 -14.92 10.16
CA GLU A 69 -10.88 -15.31 9.22
C GLU A 69 -10.44 -15.67 8.08
N ARG A 70 -9.49 -15.60 7.84
CA ARG A 70 -9.11 -15.87 6.71
C ARG A 70 -9.23 -17.10 6.36
N PRO A 71 -9.35 -17.67 6.77
CA PRO A 71 -9.37 -18.81 6.40
C PRO A 71 -10.28 -19.25 5.70
N SER A 72 -10.65 -18.94 5.82
CA SER A 72 -11.45 -19.36 5.26
C SER A 72 -11.35 -19.69 4.13
N THR A 73 -10.78 -19.51 3.80
CA THR A 73 -10.75 -19.77 2.80
C THR A 73 -10.60 -20.82 2.50
N GLY A 74 -10.50 -21.15 2.64
CA GLY A 74 -10.35 -21.90 2.47
C GLY A 74 -10.65 -22.62 2.29
N PRO A 75 -10.86 -22.87 2.21
CA PRO A 75 -11.03 -23.50 2.01
C PRO A 75 -11.03 -24.09 1.87
#